data_3d5e89ad601dd4daea7aa44ccca498b7
#
_entry.id   3d5e89ad601dd4daea7aa44ccca498b7
#
_cell.length_a   1.000
_cell.length_b   1.000
_cell.length_c   1.000
_cell.angle_alpha   90.00
_cell.angle_beta   90.00
_cell.angle_gamma   90.00
#
_symmetry.space_group_name_H-M   'P 1'
#
loop_
_entity.id
_entity.type
_entity.pdbx_description
1 polymer ?
#
loop_
_entity_poly.entity_id
_entity_poly.type
_entity_poly.pdbx_seq_one_letter_code
_entity_poly.pdbx_strand_id
1 'polypeptide(L)'
;MNESSAATRMGLAVVAISTALVVTALAVVPFLNPVWVSFEQGRTGVTALTGWSAPEVRTATDAILHDLIVGPPDFVVTVSRFEVLTDAERAHMRDVRGVFAGFFAVGTLAIAVLLGSFWLSGKGRQGWTRRHAWRGVRLGAAGLVLGTVAAGVVALVAFDAAFEVFHRLFFTSGTYRFDPATSKLVQLFPDAFWSETAVAVGALIVVLAGATAWIAGRRGRATAVAGSAAGGSATGAATRRISEPEPVK
;
A
#
# COMPACT_ATOMS: atom_id res chain seq x y z
N MET A 1 29.27 19.41 -0.13
CA MET A 1 27.93 18.93 -0.56
C MET A 1 26.92 19.95 -0.05
N ASN A 2 26.21 20.65 -0.94
CA ASN A 2 25.40 21.81 -0.56
C ASN A 2 24.15 21.37 0.23
N GLU A 3 23.85 21.96 1.39
CA GLU A 3 22.73 21.60 2.28
C GLU A 3 21.37 21.57 1.55
N SER A 4 21.15 22.49 0.61
CA SER A 4 19.96 22.51 -0.25
C SER A 4 19.78 21.24 -1.12
N SER A 5 20.89 20.61 -1.55
CA SER A 5 20.88 19.36 -2.31
C SER A 5 20.52 18.16 -1.43
N ALA A 6 20.95 18.12 -0.16
CA ALA A 6 20.63 17.05 0.79
C ALA A 6 19.16 17.11 1.20
N ALA A 7 18.64 18.29 1.52
CA ALA A 7 17.22 18.50 1.84
C ALA A 7 16.29 18.07 0.69
N THR A 8 16.65 18.40 -0.56
CA THR A 8 15.88 17.99 -1.72
C THR A 8 15.87 16.47 -1.91
N ARG A 9 17.02 15.80 -1.72
CA ARG A 9 17.08 14.31 -1.80
C ARG A 9 16.24 13.64 -0.74
N MET A 10 16.30 14.14 0.49
CA MET A 10 15.48 13.65 1.60
C MET A 10 13.99 13.83 1.31
N GLY A 11 13.57 15.00 0.84
CA GLY A 11 12.20 15.25 0.43
C GLY A 11 11.72 14.30 -0.68
N LEU A 12 12.56 14.04 -1.69
CA LEU A 12 12.26 13.06 -2.74
C LEU A 12 12.09 11.65 -2.18
N ALA A 13 12.96 11.22 -1.27
CA ALA A 13 12.86 9.91 -0.62
C ALA A 13 11.59 9.77 0.21
N VAL A 14 11.26 10.78 1.01
CA VAL A 14 10.04 10.82 1.83
C VAL A 14 8.79 10.70 0.95
N VAL A 15 8.69 11.50 -0.12
CA VAL A 15 7.56 11.41 -1.07
C VAL A 15 7.52 10.06 -1.77
N ALA A 16 8.68 9.51 -2.16
CA ALA A 16 8.73 8.20 -2.82
C ALA A 16 8.25 7.07 -1.91
N ILE A 17 8.73 7.02 -0.66
CA ILE A 17 8.30 6.02 0.34
C ILE A 17 6.80 6.19 0.63
N SER A 18 6.34 7.41 0.87
CA SER A 18 4.92 7.67 1.13
C SER A 18 4.04 7.25 -0.06
N THR A 19 4.48 7.45 -1.29
CA THR A 19 3.75 6.99 -2.48
C THR A 19 3.65 5.47 -2.52
N ALA A 20 4.75 4.76 -2.27
CA ALA A 20 4.75 3.30 -2.22
C ALA A 20 3.79 2.77 -1.15
N LEU A 21 3.82 3.34 0.06
CA LEU A 21 2.94 2.97 1.17
C LEU A 21 1.46 3.20 0.84
N VAL A 22 1.11 4.36 0.27
CA VAL A 22 -0.28 4.68 -0.10
C VAL A 22 -0.78 3.74 -1.20
N VAL A 23 0.01 3.50 -2.24
CA VAL A 23 -0.40 2.59 -3.33
C VAL A 23 -0.57 1.17 -2.82
N THR A 24 0.32 0.69 -1.96
CA THR A 24 0.20 -0.64 -1.34
C THR A 24 -1.05 -0.72 -0.46
N ALA A 25 -1.31 0.28 0.39
CA ALA A 25 -2.49 0.31 1.23
C ALA A 25 -3.79 0.29 0.42
N LEU A 26 -3.87 1.08 -0.65
CA LEU A 26 -5.01 1.09 -1.56
C LEU A 26 -5.20 -0.24 -2.29
N ALA A 27 -4.10 -0.92 -2.64
CA ALA A 27 -4.17 -2.22 -3.31
C ALA A 27 -4.65 -3.35 -2.38
N VAL A 28 -4.38 -3.28 -1.08
CA VAL A 28 -4.79 -4.31 -0.11
C VAL A 28 -6.28 -4.24 0.23
N VAL A 29 -6.87 -3.03 0.28
CA VAL A 29 -8.26 -2.81 0.71
C VAL A 29 -9.29 -3.73 0.00
N PRO A 30 -9.28 -3.91 -1.34
CA PRO A 30 -10.23 -4.78 -2.03
C PRO A 30 -10.20 -6.24 -1.58
N PHE A 31 -9.09 -6.71 -1.04
CA PHE A 31 -8.89 -8.10 -0.63
C PHE A 31 -9.35 -8.38 0.82
N LEU A 32 -9.68 -7.34 1.57
CA LEU A 32 -10.35 -7.42 2.89
C LEU A 32 -11.87 -7.42 2.76
N ASN A 33 -12.40 -7.62 1.56
CA ASN A 33 -13.82 -7.61 1.29
C ASN A 33 -14.39 -9.05 1.31
N PRO A 34 -15.56 -9.29 1.94
CA PRO A 34 -16.21 -10.60 1.97
C PRO A 34 -16.41 -11.24 0.58
N VAL A 35 -16.62 -10.41 -0.46
CA VAL A 35 -16.80 -10.91 -1.83
C VAL A 35 -15.54 -11.58 -2.35
N TRP A 36 -14.37 -10.93 -2.21
CA TRP A 36 -13.09 -11.53 -2.57
C TRP A 36 -12.83 -12.81 -1.77
N VAL A 37 -12.97 -12.71 -0.44
CA VAL A 37 -12.65 -13.84 0.45
C VAL A 37 -13.54 -15.05 0.13
N SER A 38 -14.85 -14.86 -0.04
CA SER A 38 -15.77 -15.94 -0.43
C SER A 38 -15.45 -16.53 -1.80
N PHE A 39 -15.07 -15.69 -2.77
CA PHE A 39 -14.66 -16.14 -4.09
C PHE A 39 -13.41 -17.04 -3.99
N GLU A 40 -12.41 -16.61 -3.27
CA GLU A 40 -11.14 -17.32 -3.14
C GLU A 40 -11.29 -18.61 -2.30
N GLN A 41 -12.09 -18.57 -1.24
CA GLN A 41 -12.43 -19.78 -0.46
C GLN A 41 -13.17 -20.83 -1.31
N GLY A 42 -14.04 -20.39 -2.22
CA GLY A 42 -14.69 -21.30 -3.18
C GLY A 42 -13.69 -21.96 -4.12
N ARG A 43 -12.72 -21.19 -4.63
CA ARG A 43 -11.65 -21.68 -5.51
C ARG A 43 -10.73 -22.69 -4.81
N THR A 44 -10.39 -22.42 -3.57
CA THR A 44 -9.43 -23.22 -2.78
C THR A 44 -10.08 -24.38 -2.02
N GLY A 45 -11.37 -24.63 -2.23
CA GLY A 45 -12.07 -25.81 -1.72
C GLY A 45 -12.28 -25.82 -0.21
N VAL A 46 -12.44 -24.67 0.42
CA VAL A 46 -12.56 -24.51 1.88
C VAL A 46 -13.70 -25.33 2.48
N THR A 47 -14.82 -25.51 1.76
CA THR A 47 -15.93 -26.37 2.21
C THR A 47 -15.50 -27.81 2.41
N ALA A 48 -14.62 -28.34 1.53
CA ALA A 48 -14.08 -29.68 1.66
C ALA A 48 -13.08 -29.78 2.82
N LEU A 49 -12.25 -28.75 3.02
CA LEU A 49 -11.26 -28.69 4.10
C LEU A 49 -11.90 -28.61 5.48
N THR A 50 -12.91 -27.76 5.61
CA THR A 50 -13.61 -27.54 6.90
C THR A 50 -14.64 -28.60 7.22
N GLY A 51 -15.19 -29.28 6.21
CA GLY A 51 -16.38 -30.13 6.31
C GLY A 51 -17.68 -29.33 6.51
N TRP A 52 -17.64 -28.01 6.30
CA TRP A 52 -18.77 -27.11 6.49
C TRP A 52 -19.47 -26.78 5.17
N SER A 53 -20.76 -26.45 5.28
CA SER A 53 -21.52 -25.91 4.16
C SER A 53 -21.02 -24.50 3.80
N ALA A 54 -21.25 -24.06 2.56
CA ALA A 54 -20.89 -22.72 2.12
C ALA A 54 -21.48 -21.59 2.98
N PRO A 55 -22.74 -21.66 3.49
CA PRO A 55 -23.26 -20.68 4.44
C PRO A 55 -22.49 -20.64 5.77
N GLU A 56 -22.09 -21.79 6.32
CA GLU A 56 -21.32 -21.86 7.58
C GLU A 56 -19.93 -21.26 7.39
N VAL A 57 -19.24 -21.58 6.29
CA VAL A 57 -17.95 -20.95 5.93
C VAL A 57 -18.10 -19.44 5.85
N ARG A 58 -19.15 -18.95 5.17
CA ARG A 58 -19.41 -17.52 5.04
C ARG A 58 -19.67 -16.87 6.40
N THR A 59 -20.50 -17.48 7.24
CA THR A 59 -20.82 -16.96 8.58
C THR A 59 -19.55 -16.81 9.43
N ALA A 60 -18.69 -17.83 9.43
CA ALA A 60 -17.41 -17.78 10.15
C ALA A 60 -16.50 -16.67 9.61
N THR A 61 -16.37 -16.61 8.31
CA THR A 61 -15.47 -15.65 7.63
C THR A 61 -15.94 -14.21 7.81
N ASP A 62 -17.23 -13.93 7.64
CA ASP A 62 -17.79 -12.59 7.81
C ASP A 62 -17.60 -12.09 9.25
N ALA A 63 -17.78 -12.96 10.26
CA ALA A 63 -17.50 -12.63 11.64
C ALA A 63 -16.02 -12.35 11.90
N ILE A 64 -15.12 -13.19 11.37
CA ILE A 64 -13.67 -12.97 11.49
C ILE A 64 -13.24 -11.65 10.81
N LEU A 65 -13.73 -11.35 9.61
CA LEU A 65 -13.43 -10.10 8.90
C LEU A 65 -14.01 -8.89 9.64
N HIS A 66 -15.22 -9.01 10.19
CA HIS A 66 -15.83 -7.96 11.01
C HIS A 66 -14.92 -7.64 12.22
N ASP A 67 -14.51 -8.65 12.97
CA ASP A 67 -13.68 -8.49 14.16
C ASP A 67 -12.26 -8.01 13.79
N LEU A 68 -11.77 -8.37 12.61
CA LEU A 68 -10.48 -7.89 12.11
C LEU A 68 -10.48 -6.38 11.85
N ILE A 69 -11.59 -5.83 11.35
CA ILE A 69 -11.62 -4.44 10.84
C ILE A 69 -12.29 -3.48 11.83
N VAL A 70 -13.50 -3.79 12.31
CA VAL A 70 -14.33 -2.84 13.07
C VAL A 70 -14.92 -3.42 14.35
N GLY A 71 -15.05 -4.74 14.47
CA GLY A 71 -15.68 -5.42 15.58
C GLY A 71 -14.84 -5.47 16.86
N PRO A 72 -15.29 -6.20 17.87
CA PRO A 72 -14.52 -6.44 19.07
C PRO A 72 -13.25 -7.25 18.78
N PRO A 73 -12.15 -7.04 19.53
CA PRO A 73 -10.88 -7.70 19.24
C PRO A 73 -10.76 -9.10 19.89
N ASP A 74 -11.86 -9.71 20.29
CA ASP A 74 -11.84 -10.99 21.01
C ASP A 74 -11.94 -12.21 20.10
N PHE A 75 -12.44 -12.03 18.86
CA PHE A 75 -12.58 -13.08 17.85
C PHE A 75 -13.38 -14.31 18.37
N VAL A 76 -14.42 -14.07 19.17
CA VAL A 76 -15.35 -15.11 19.63
C VAL A 76 -16.34 -15.40 18.53
N VAL A 77 -15.94 -16.25 17.59
CA VAL A 77 -16.75 -16.63 16.42
C VAL A 77 -17.39 -17.98 16.65
N THR A 78 -18.72 -18.06 16.46
CA THR A 78 -19.51 -19.27 16.68
C THR A 78 -20.27 -19.66 15.41
N VAL A 79 -20.17 -20.92 15.01
CA VAL A 79 -20.94 -21.52 13.92
C VAL A 79 -21.62 -22.79 14.44
N SER A 80 -22.91 -22.93 14.20
CA SER A 80 -23.69 -24.12 14.63
C SER A 80 -23.50 -24.46 16.13
N ARG A 81 -23.39 -23.44 17.00
CA ARG A 81 -23.16 -23.51 18.45
C ARG A 81 -21.75 -23.96 18.88
N PHE A 82 -20.80 -24.08 17.96
CA PHE A 82 -19.42 -24.43 18.27
C PHE A 82 -18.51 -23.22 18.05
N GLU A 83 -17.58 -22.99 18.96
CA GLU A 83 -16.53 -22.00 18.75
C GLU A 83 -15.62 -22.42 17.58
N VAL A 84 -15.40 -21.47 16.66
CA VAL A 84 -14.59 -21.71 15.44
C VAL A 84 -13.10 -21.66 15.74
N LEU A 85 -12.70 -20.72 16.58
CA LEU A 85 -11.29 -20.44 16.87
C LEU A 85 -10.95 -20.83 18.30
N THR A 86 -9.85 -21.54 18.45
CA THR A 86 -9.22 -21.82 19.75
C THR A 86 -8.66 -20.54 20.37
N ASP A 87 -8.32 -20.57 21.67
CA ASP A 87 -7.69 -19.44 22.36
C ASP A 87 -6.39 -18.99 21.70
N ALA A 88 -5.59 -19.95 21.20
CA ALA A 88 -4.34 -19.66 20.50
C ALA A 88 -4.58 -18.96 19.14
N GLU A 89 -5.57 -19.44 18.38
CA GLU A 89 -5.97 -18.81 17.11
C GLU A 89 -6.53 -17.41 17.32
N ARG A 90 -7.36 -17.22 18.36
CA ARG A 90 -7.87 -15.88 18.74
C ARG A 90 -6.73 -14.94 19.15
N ALA A 91 -5.73 -15.44 19.87
CA ALA A 91 -4.56 -14.64 20.23
C ALA A 91 -3.79 -14.20 18.97
N HIS A 92 -3.55 -15.13 18.04
CA HIS A 92 -2.93 -14.82 16.75
C HIS A 92 -3.76 -13.79 15.96
N MET A 93 -5.07 -13.94 15.88
CA MET A 93 -5.93 -12.98 15.16
C MET A 93 -5.92 -11.58 15.77
N ARG A 94 -5.74 -11.44 17.09
CA ARG A 94 -5.50 -10.14 17.74
C ARG A 94 -4.19 -9.51 17.27
N ASP A 95 -3.13 -10.30 17.16
CA ASP A 95 -1.85 -9.83 16.63
C ASP A 95 -1.97 -9.40 15.16
N VAL A 96 -2.66 -10.21 14.34
CA VAL A 96 -2.96 -9.89 12.93
C VAL A 96 -3.73 -8.56 12.83
N ARG A 97 -4.75 -8.36 13.66
CA ARG A 97 -5.48 -7.08 13.73
C ARG A 97 -4.55 -5.90 14.05
N GLY A 98 -3.61 -6.09 14.99
CA GLY A 98 -2.60 -5.09 15.33
C GLY A 98 -1.73 -4.71 14.13
N VAL A 99 -1.30 -5.71 13.36
CA VAL A 99 -0.52 -5.48 12.12
C VAL A 99 -1.33 -4.69 11.08
N PHE A 100 -2.59 -5.04 10.84
CA PHE A 100 -3.46 -4.29 9.91
C PHE A 100 -3.73 -2.87 10.39
N ALA A 101 -4.01 -2.67 11.68
CA ALA A 101 -4.20 -1.34 12.26
C ALA A 101 -2.96 -0.46 12.08
N GLY A 102 -1.77 -1.00 12.39
CA GLY A 102 -0.50 -0.33 12.17
C GLY A 102 -0.25 0.00 10.70
N PHE A 103 -0.52 -0.95 9.80
CA PHE A 103 -0.38 -0.77 8.36
C PHE A 103 -1.27 0.38 7.83
N PHE A 104 -2.54 0.42 8.22
CA PHE A 104 -3.45 1.50 7.81
C PHE A 104 -3.12 2.85 8.46
N ALA A 105 -2.63 2.86 9.70
CA ALA A 105 -2.15 4.08 10.35
C ALA A 105 -0.95 4.67 9.60
N VAL A 106 0.02 3.84 9.22
CA VAL A 106 1.17 4.26 8.40
C VAL A 106 0.73 4.73 7.02
N GLY A 107 -0.23 4.06 6.38
CA GLY A 107 -0.83 4.48 5.12
C GLY A 107 -1.49 5.86 5.22
N THR A 108 -2.26 6.09 6.28
CA THR A 108 -2.91 7.39 6.56
C THR A 108 -1.87 8.50 6.78
N LEU A 109 -0.82 8.24 7.55
CA LEU A 109 0.29 9.17 7.72
C LEU A 109 0.98 9.49 6.39
N ALA A 110 1.19 8.47 5.56
CA ALA A 110 1.79 8.65 4.24
C ALA A 110 0.92 9.54 3.32
N ILE A 111 -0.41 9.43 3.38
CA ILE A 111 -1.33 10.34 2.70
C ILE A 111 -1.14 11.78 3.19
N ALA A 112 -1.09 12.01 4.51
CA ALA A 112 -0.86 13.33 5.08
C ALA A 112 0.47 13.94 4.63
N VAL A 113 1.55 13.13 4.58
CA VAL A 113 2.87 13.54 4.07
C VAL A 113 2.79 13.94 2.59
N LEU A 114 2.10 13.17 1.75
CA LEU A 114 1.92 13.52 0.33
C LEU A 114 1.15 14.84 0.18
N LEU A 115 0.03 14.99 0.86
CA LEU A 115 -0.77 16.22 0.83
C LEU A 115 0.06 17.43 1.29
N GLY A 116 0.78 17.31 2.41
CA GLY A 116 1.69 18.33 2.93
C GLY A 116 2.79 18.69 1.93
N SER A 117 3.40 17.70 1.29
CA SER A 117 4.44 17.90 0.28
C SER A 117 3.92 18.69 -0.94
N PHE A 118 2.73 18.37 -1.44
CA PHE A 118 2.10 19.11 -2.53
C PHE A 118 1.68 20.54 -2.11
N TRP A 119 1.20 20.72 -0.90
CA TRP A 119 0.86 22.04 -0.35
C TRP A 119 2.10 22.94 -0.21
N LEU A 120 3.20 22.42 0.35
CA LEU A 120 4.47 23.14 0.46
C LEU A 120 5.06 23.50 -0.90
N SER A 121 4.94 22.61 -1.89
CA SER A 121 5.43 22.83 -3.24
C SER A 121 4.69 23.97 -3.96
N GLY A 122 3.44 24.25 -3.60
CA GLY A 122 2.66 25.38 -4.10
C GLY A 122 3.12 26.73 -3.53
N LYS A 123 3.74 26.74 -2.35
CA LYS A 123 4.25 27.95 -1.67
C LYS A 123 5.70 28.30 -2.01
N GLY A 124 6.39 27.48 -2.82
CA GLY A 124 7.78 27.71 -3.23
C GLY A 124 8.78 27.73 -2.06
N ARG A 125 8.42 27.18 -0.88
CA ARG A 125 9.30 27.22 0.30
C ARG A 125 10.54 26.37 0.09
N GLN A 126 11.72 26.92 0.39
CA GLN A 126 13.02 26.23 0.41
C GLN A 126 13.41 25.53 -0.91
N GLY A 127 12.96 26.07 -2.07
CA GLY A 127 13.26 25.46 -3.37
C GLY A 127 12.50 24.16 -3.70
N TRP A 128 11.56 23.72 -2.81
CA TRP A 128 10.70 22.58 -3.07
C TRP A 128 9.59 22.97 -4.06
N THR A 129 9.56 22.37 -5.22
CA THR A 129 8.63 22.68 -6.31
C THR A 129 7.69 21.51 -6.61
N ARG A 130 6.57 21.77 -7.29
CA ARG A 130 5.66 20.71 -7.77
C ARG A 130 6.36 19.68 -8.64
N ARG A 131 7.41 20.08 -9.37
CA ARG A 131 8.23 19.16 -10.16
C ARG A 131 8.94 18.16 -9.25
N HIS A 132 9.49 18.59 -8.10
CA HIS A 132 10.11 17.70 -7.13
C HIS A 132 9.09 16.73 -6.54
N ALA A 133 7.90 17.20 -6.15
CA ALA A 133 6.82 16.35 -5.63
C ALA A 133 6.44 15.26 -6.66
N TRP A 134 6.15 15.63 -7.92
CA TRP A 134 5.83 14.66 -8.97
C TRP A 134 6.98 13.70 -9.28
N ARG A 135 8.22 14.17 -9.21
CA ARG A 135 9.40 13.30 -9.35
C ARG A 135 9.47 12.26 -8.24
N GLY A 136 9.23 12.68 -6.99
CA GLY A 136 9.17 11.76 -5.84
C GLY A 136 8.08 10.70 -6.00
N VAL A 137 6.86 11.12 -6.38
CA VAL A 137 5.75 10.20 -6.68
C VAL A 137 6.14 9.20 -7.76
N ARG A 138 6.73 9.66 -8.86
CA ARG A 138 7.15 8.79 -9.96
C ARG A 138 8.22 7.78 -9.51
N LEU A 139 9.22 8.23 -8.74
CA LEU A 139 10.28 7.35 -8.24
C LEU A 139 9.73 6.29 -7.29
N GLY A 140 8.83 6.67 -6.37
CA GLY A 140 8.21 5.75 -5.44
C GLY A 140 7.35 4.70 -6.15
N ALA A 141 6.51 5.14 -7.08
CA ALA A 141 5.67 4.24 -7.86
C ALA A 141 6.48 3.30 -8.77
N ALA A 142 7.52 3.80 -9.46
CA ALA A 142 8.39 2.97 -10.29
C ALA A 142 9.20 1.97 -9.45
N GLY A 143 9.74 2.42 -8.30
CA GLY A 143 10.43 1.55 -7.36
C GLY A 143 9.52 0.47 -6.79
N LEU A 144 8.26 0.81 -6.51
CA LEU A 144 7.26 -0.17 -6.05
C LEU A 144 6.97 -1.22 -7.12
N VAL A 145 6.80 -0.84 -8.40
CA VAL A 145 6.64 -1.82 -9.49
C VAL A 145 7.81 -2.79 -9.52
N LEU A 146 9.04 -2.28 -9.53
CA LEU A 146 10.24 -3.12 -9.58
C LEU A 146 10.35 -4.03 -8.36
N GLY A 147 10.14 -3.49 -7.16
CA GLY A 147 10.17 -4.25 -5.91
C GLY A 147 9.10 -5.34 -5.85
N THR A 148 7.85 -5.02 -6.27
CA THR A 148 6.74 -5.99 -6.29
C THR A 148 6.99 -7.10 -7.30
N VAL A 149 7.49 -6.78 -8.50
CA VAL A 149 7.84 -7.80 -9.50
C VAL A 149 8.96 -8.71 -8.98
N ALA A 150 10.02 -8.14 -8.40
CA ALA A 150 11.11 -8.93 -7.84
C ALA A 150 10.64 -9.82 -6.68
N ALA A 151 9.84 -9.27 -5.74
CA ALA A 151 9.25 -10.04 -4.64
C ALA A 151 8.28 -11.13 -5.15
N GLY A 152 7.49 -10.83 -6.19
CA GLY A 152 6.58 -11.78 -6.82
C GLY A 152 7.29 -12.97 -7.44
N VAL A 153 8.42 -12.74 -8.13
CA VAL A 153 9.26 -13.84 -8.66
C VAL A 153 9.77 -14.74 -7.53
N VAL A 154 10.22 -14.16 -6.42
CA VAL A 154 10.66 -14.96 -5.25
C VAL A 154 9.49 -15.72 -4.65
N ALA A 155 8.33 -15.08 -4.48
CA ALA A 155 7.14 -15.73 -3.91
C ALA A 155 6.62 -16.88 -4.79
N LEU A 156 6.70 -16.77 -6.12
CA LEU A 156 6.29 -17.85 -7.02
C LEU A 156 7.12 -19.12 -6.89
N VAL A 157 8.40 -19.02 -6.50
CA VAL A 157 9.29 -20.19 -6.38
C VAL A 157 9.52 -20.63 -4.94
N ALA A 158 9.22 -19.79 -3.96
CA ALA A 158 9.51 -20.02 -2.54
C ALA A 158 8.44 -19.39 -1.63
N PHE A 159 7.15 -19.64 -1.92
CA PHE A 159 6.04 -19.05 -1.17
C PHE A 159 6.12 -19.39 0.33
N ASP A 160 6.32 -20.66 0.67
CA ASP A 160 6.38 -21.09 2.07
C ASP A 160 7.48 -20.38 2.86
N ALA A 161 8.66 -20.20 2.24
CA ALA A 161 9.75 -19.46 2.87
C ALA A 161 9.42 -17.96 3.03
N ALA A 162 8.77 -17.35 2.03
CA ALA A 162 8.34 -15.95 2.10
C ALA A 162 7.25 -15.77 3.16
N PHE A 163 6.30 -16.70 3.25
CA PHE A 163 5.24 -16.73 4.25
C PHE A 163 5.81 -16.87 5.67
N GLU A 164 6.76 -17.78 5.88
CA GLU A 164 7.44 -17.96 7.16
C GLU A 164 8.24 -16.71 7.56
N VAL A 165 8.96 -16.07 6.62
CA VAL A 165 9.70 -14.82 6.88
C VAL A 165 8.73 -13.71 7.28
N PHE A 166 7.60 -13.58 6.59
CA PHE A 166 6.56 -12.61 6.96
C PHE A 166 6.08 -12.83 8.39
N HIS A 167 5.73 -14.08 8.74
CA HIS A 167 5.24 -14.38 10.08
C HIS A 167 6.27 -14.11 11.17
N ARG A 168 7.54 -14.44 10.95
CA ARG A 168 8.63 -14.14 11.90
C ARG A 168 8.87 -12.66 12.11
N LEU A 169 8.62 -11.85 11.10
CA LEU A 169 8.79 -10.40 11.19
C LEU A 169 7.71 -9.72 12.04
N PHE A 170 6.48 -10.22 11.96
CA PHE A 170 5.32 -9.55 12.54
C PHE A 170 4.77 -10.23 13.79
N PHE A 171 5.11 -11.51 14.02
CA PHE A 171 4.53 -12.29 15.12
C PHE A 171 5.60 -12.94 15.98
N THR A 172 5.29 -13.09 17.27
CA THR A 172 6.17 -13.81 18.21
C THR A 172 6.33 -15.26 17.77
N SER A 173 7.55 -15.81 17.89
CA SER A 173 7.86 -17.17 17.46
C SER A 173 6.89 -18.21 18.02
N GLY A 174 6.28 -19.00 17.12
CA GLY A 174 5.42 -20.13 17.45
C GLY A 174 3.94 -19.82 17.63
N THR A 175 3.50 -18.56 17.74
CA THR A 175 2.10 -18.21 17.96
C THR A 175 1.22 -18.30 16.70
N TYR A 176 1.80 -18.57 15.54
CA TYR A 176 1.13 -18.62 14.22
C TYR A 176 1.20 -19.99 13.56
N ARG A 177 1.78 -21.00 14.23
CA ARG A 177 1.89 -22.36 13.67
C ARG A 177 0.77 -23.22 14.20
N PHE A 178 -0.17 -23.52 13.34
CA PHE A 178 -1.33 -24.38 13.64
C PHE A 178 -1.32 -25.62 12.74
N ASP A 179 -1.85 -26.73 13.26
CA ASP A 179 -1.99 -27.96 12.51
C ASP A 179 -3.16 -27.85 11.50
N PRO A 180 -2.92 -27.95 10.18
CA PRO A 180 -3.96 -27.86 9.16
C PRO A 180 -5.07 -28.91 9.31
N ALA A 181 -4.78 -30.05 9.92
CA ALA A 181 -5.77 -31.09 10.11
C ALA A 181 -6.84 -30.74 11.16
N THR A 182 -6.50 -29.88 12.12
CA THR A 182 -7.37 -29.57 13.28
C THR A 182 -7.75 -28.09 13.36
N SER A 183 -6.94 -27.18 12.86
CA SER A 183 -7.13 -25.74 12.92
C SER A 183 -8.19 -25.27 11.94
N LYS A 184 -9.30 -24.74 12.45
CA LYS A 184 -10.32 -24.13 11.60
C LYS A 184 -9.84 -22.83 10.96
N LEU A 185 -8.95 -22.08 11.62
CA LEU A 185 -8.33 -20.88 11.03
C LEU A 185 -7.56 -21.23 9.76
N VAL A 186 -6.70 -22.25 9.81
CA VAL A 186 -5.91 -22.68 8.64
C VAL A 186 -6.80 -23.31 7.56
N GLN A 187 -7.84 -24.05 7.95
CA GLN A 187 -8.78 -24.64 6.99
C GLN A 187 -9.64 -23.58 6.28
N LEU A 188 -9.97 -22.45 6.95
CA LEU A 188 -10.67 -21.32 6.36
C LEU A 188 -9.78 -20.47 5.45
N PHE A 189 -8.48 -20.42 5.74
CA PHE A 189 -7.49 -19.63 5.01
C PHE A 189 -6.26 -20.46 4.68
N PRO A 190 -6.40 -21.48 3.79
CA PRO A 190 -5.30 -22.39 3.45
C PRO A 190 -4.18 -21.70 2.67
N ASP A 191 -3.03 -22.36 2.53
CA ASP A 191 -1.85 -21.82 1.81
C ASP A 191 -2.18 -21.36 0.38
N ALA A 192 -3.04 -22.12 -0.32
CA ALA A 192 -3.53 -21.74 -1.64
C ALA A 192 -4.27 -20.39 -1.64
N PHE A 193 -5.12 -20.15 -0.62
CA PHE A 193 -5.80 -18.85 -0.45
C PHE A 193 -4.80 -17.70 -0.34
N TRP A 194 -3.76 -17.87 0.48
CA TRP A 194 -2.77 -16.83 0.69
C TRP A 194 -1.87 -16.60 -0.53
N SER A 195 -1.43 -17.68 -1.18
CA SER A 195 -0.57 -17.56 -2.37
C SER A 195 -1.30 -16.91 -3.54
N GLU A 196 -2.53 -17.29 -3.83
CA GLU A 196 -3.32 -16.71 -4.91
C GLU A 196 -3.72 -15.26 -4.59
N THR A 197 -4.10 -14.96 -3.34
CA THR A 197 -4.36 -13.59 -2.90
C THR A 197 -3.11 -12.72 -2.99
N ALA A 198 -1.93 -13.23 -2.62
CA ALA A 198 -0.68 -12.47 -2.75
C ALA A 198 -0.36 -12.12 -4.20
N VAL A 199 -0.59 -13.06 -5.14
CA VAL A 199 -0.43 -12.79 -6.58
C VAL A 199 -1.42 -11.73 -7.05
N ALA A 200 -2.69 -11.81 -6.64
CA ALA A 200 -3.72 -10.84 -7.02
C ALA A 200 -3.42 -9.43 -6.46
N VAL A 201 -3.03 -9.33 -5.18
CA VAL A 201 -2.57 -8.07 -4.56
C VAL A 201 -1.35 -7.52 -5.29
N GLY A 202 -0.36 -8.36 -5.57
CA GLY A 202 0.85 -7.96 -6.31
C GLY A 202 0.53 -7.43 -7.71
N ALA A 203 -0.37 -8.09 -8.43
CA ALA A 203 -0.82 -7.64 -9.74
C ALA A 203 -1.52 -6.27 -9.65
N LEU A 204 -2.39 -6.06 -8.66
CA LEU A 204 -3.07 -4.78 -8.46
C LEU A 204 -2.08 -3.68 -8.06
N ILE A 205 -1.09 -3.98 -7.21
CA ILE A 205 0.00 -3.04 -6.90
C ILE A 205 0.72 -2.60 -8.18
N VAL A 206 1.11 -3.54 -9.04
CA VAL A 206 1.81 -3.23 -10.30
C VAL A 206 0.97 -2.33 -11.19
N VAL A 207 -0.33 -2.61 -11.33
CA VAL A 207 -1.25 -1.79 -12.14
C VAL A 207 -1.39 -0.38 -11.56
N LEU A 208 -1.69 -0.25 -10.27
CA LEU A 208 -1.88 1.05 -9.62
C LEU A 208 -0.59 1.86 -9.59
N ALA A 209 0.55 1.22 -9.28
CA ALA A 209 1.85 1.88 -9.28
C ALA A 209 2.28 2.29 -10.68
N GLY A 210 2.06 1.44 -11.69
CA GLY A 210 2.34 1.75 -13.11
C GLY A 210 1.54 2.96 -13.60
N ALA A 211 0.23 2.98 -13.31
CA ALA A 211 -0.64 4.12 -13.62
C ALA A 211 -0.19 5.41 -12.88
N THR A 212 0.14 5.29 -11.60
CA THR A 212 0.65 6.41 -10.80
C THR A 212 1.97 6.96 -11.36
N ALA A 213 2.92 6.09 -11.72
CA ALA A 213 4.20 6.50 -12.31
C ALA A 213 4.01 7.20 -13.66
N TRP A 214 3.09 6.71 -14.50
CA TRP A 214 2.75 7.30 -15.78
C TRP A 214 2.13 8.68 -15.63
N ILE A 215 1.12 8.82 -14.76
CA ILE A 215 0.46 10.11 -14.46
C ILE A 215 1.48 11.11 -13.90
N ALA A 216 2.28 10.70 -12.92
CA ALA A 216 3.30 11.55 -12.32
C ALA A 216 4.35 12.00 -13.35
N GLY A 217 4.73 11.13 -14.28
CA GLY A 217 5.61 11.48 -15.39
C GLY A 217 5.05 12.55 -16.31
N ARG A 218 3.75 12.46 -16.65
CA ARG A 218 3.06 13.48 -17.47
C ARG A 218 2.93 14.81 -16.76
N ARG A 219 2.48 14.79 -15.49
CA ARG A 219 2.33 15.99 -14.67
C ARG A 219 3.66 16.69 -14.39
N GLY A 220 4.72 15.93 -14.12
CA GLY A 220 6.06 16.48 -13.93
C GLY A 220 6.63 17.18 -15.15
N ARG A 221 6.34 16.69 -16.37
CA ARG A 221 6.72 17.37 -17.64
C ARG A 221 5.92 18.64 -17.86
N ALA A 222 4.61 18.63 -17.64
CA ALA A 222 3.75 19.80 -17.80
C ALA A 222 4.18 20.96 -16.86
N THR A 223 4.54 20.66 -15.62
CA THR A 223 5.03 21.68 -14.67
C THR A 223 6.39 22.25 -15.05
N ALA A 224 7.26 21.49 -15.73
CA ALA A 224 8.53 21.96 -16.22
C ALA A 224 8.36 22.97 -17.38
N VAL A 225 7.47 22.68 -18.34
CA VAL A 225 7.18 23.56 -19.48
C VAL A 225 6.56 24.87 -19.01
N ALA A 226 5.60 24.83 -18.08
CA ALA A 226 4.95 26.04 -17.53
C ALA A 226 5.96 26.93 -16.80
N GLY A 227 6.91 26.36 -16.05
CA GLY A 227 7.96 27.13 -15.36
C GLY A 227 8.94 27.80 -16.33
N SER A 228 9.27 27.15 -17.44
CA SER A 228 10.15 27.70 -18.48
C SER A 228 9.48 28.87 -19.23
N ALA A 229 8.20 28.75 -19.56
CA ALA A 229 7.43 29.81 -20.22
C ALA A 229 7.31 31.09 -19.36
N ALA A 230 7.05 30.92 -18.05
CA ALA A 230 6.96 32.03 -17.11
C ALA A 230 8.31 32.76 -16.92
N GLY A 231 9.44 32.01 -16.87
CA GLY A 231 10.78 32.58 -16.78
C GLY A 231 11.19 33.35 -18.05
N GLY A 232 10.85 32.82 -19.23
CA GLY A 232 11.15 33.48 -20.51
C GLY A 232 10.41 34.82 -20.70
N SER A 233 9.15 34.91 -20.26
CA SER A 233 8.37 36.15 -20.34
C SER A 233 8.90 37.25 -19.40
N ALA A 234 9.36 36.90 -18.21
CA ALA A 234 9.97 37.82 -17.26
C ALA A 234 11.29 38.41 -17.77
N THR A 235 12.14 37.61 -18.38
CA THR A 235 13.42 38.05 -18.95
C THR A 235 13.20 38.96 -20.17
N GLY A 236 12.22 38.63 -21.04
CA GLY A 236 11.85 39.48 -22.19
C GLY A 236 11.29 40.83 -21.80
N ALA A 237 10.52 40.90 -20.71
CA ALA A 237 9.98 42.18 -20.18
C ALA A 237 11.09 43.05 -19.57
N ALA A 238 12.06 42.46 -18.87
CA ALA A 238 13.20 43.15 -18.30
C ALA A 238 14.10 43.74 -19.41
N THR A 239 14.37 42.99 -20.47
CA THR A 239 15.21 43.45 -21.60
C THR A 239 14.53 44.61 -22.35
N ARG A 240 13.19 44.60 -22.52
CA ARG A 240 12.47 45.72 -23.16
C ARG A 240 12.54 47.02 -22.36
N ARG A 241 12.54 46.98 -21.02
CA ARG A 241 12.67 48.19 -20.18
C ARG A 241 14.04 48.86 -20.26
N ILE A 242 15.09 48.12 -20.57
CA ILE A 242 16.46 48.65 -20.67
C ILE A 242 16.69 49.27 -22.06
N SER A 243 15.90 48.92 -23.06
CA SER A 243 16.04 49.44 -24.43
C SER A 243 15.13 50.60 -24.81
N GLU A 244 14.30 51.12 -23.91
CA GLU A 244 13.53 52.37 -24.13
C GLU A 244 14.49 53.57 -23.86
N PRO A 245 14.78 54.42 -24.87
CA PRO A 245 15.57 55.63 -24.64
C PRO A 245 14.76 56.62 -23.79
N GLU A 246 15.46 57.21 -22.80
CA GLU A 246 14.88 58.32 -22.02
C GLU A 246 14.38 59.46 -22.93
N PRO A 247 13.17 60.04 -22.68
CA PRO A 247 12.70 61.15 -23.46
C PRO A 247 13.62 62.38 -23.19
N VAL A 248 14.28 62.85 -24.23
CA VAL A 248 15.06 64.09 -24.20
C VAL A 248 14.10 65.26 -23.92
N LYS A 249 14.39 66.02 -22.84
CA LYS A 249 13.69 67.24 -22.50
C LYS A 249 14.23 68.40 -23.32
#